data_4e762875d8063e4cf31209d1092c79c5
#
_entry.id   4e762875d8063e4cf31209d1092c79c5
#
_cell.length_a   1.000
_cell.length_b   1.000
_cell.length_c   1.000
_cell.angle_alpha   90.00
_cell.angle_beta   90.00
_cell.angle_gamma   90.00
#
_symmetry.space_group_name_H-M   'P 1'
#
loop_
_entity.id
_entity.type
_entity.pdbx_description
1 polymer ?
#
loop_
_entity_poly.entity_id
_entity_poly.type
_entity_poly.pdbx_seq_one_letter_code
_entity_poly.pdbx_strand_id
1 'polypeptide(L)'
;DLVVICAGAPQLPGESRRDLLQKNYKVFSSIVQPIIASGFNGVFLVATNPVDIMTQVVYTLSGFPANRVVGSGTSLDSARLRHMMSDYFHVNPRNVHAYVIGEHGDSEFVPWSQALISVKPLDDFKTTHPALDEDMKQIAVDVKESAYAIIKAKKATYYGIGMVLARLTRAILFDENSIFTVSAYLKGEYGQRGIYIGVPAVVNRNGVR
;
A
#
# COMPACT_ATOMS: atom_id res chain seq x y z
N ASP A 1 18.36 -2.50 10.15
CA ASP A 1 17.38 -1.90 11.07
C ASP A 1 16.16 -1.38 10.33
N LEU A 2 15.02 -1.32 11.02
CA LEU A 2 13.74 -0.88 10.47
C LEU A 2 12.98 -0.06 11.49
N VAL A 3 12.42 1.06 11.06
CA VAL A 3 11.45 1.84 11.84
C VAL A 3 10.10 1.81 11.13
N VAL A 4 9.05 1.38 11.84
CA VAL A 4 7.67 1.35 11.34
C VAL A 4 6.90 2.50 11.98
N ILE A 5 6.38 3.42 11.16
CA ILE A 5 5.63 4.59 11.61
C ILE A 5 4.13 4.34 11.39
N CYS A 6 3.41 4.13 12.50
CA CYS A 6 1.95 3.98 12.53
C CYS A 6 1.27 5.15 13.28
N ALA A 7 2.05 6.10 13.75
CA ALA A 7 1.56 7.25 14.52
C ALA A 7 0.84 8.24 13.60
N GLY A 8 -0.27 8.81 14.08
CA GLY A 8 -1.00 9.83 13.33
C GLY A 8 -2.20 10.32 14.13
N ALA A 9 -2.58 11.57 13.90
CA ALA A 9 -3.79 12.14 14.46
C ALA A 9 -5.01 11.71 13.63
N PRO A 10 -6.14 11.38 14.23
CA PRO A 10 -7.38 11.18 13.52
C PRO A 10 -7.93 12.52 12.99
N GLN A 11 -8.66 12.47 11.89
CA GLN A 11 -9.41 13.63 11.40
C GLN A 11 -10.60 13.88 12.31
N LEU A 12 -10.73 15.12 12.78
CA LEU A 12 -11.85 15.54 13.62
C LEU A 12 -13.02 16.05 12.76
N PRO A 13 -14.27 16.00 13.26
CA PRO A 13 -15.41 16.60 12.57
C PRO A 13 -15.17 18.08 12.27
N GLY A 14 -15.39 18.49 11.02
CA GLY A 14 -15.18 19.86 10.55
C GLY A 14 -13.74 20.22 10.17
N GLU A 15 -12.79 19.31 10.34
CA GLU A 15 -11.40 19.51 9.98
C GLU A 15 -11.15 19.23 8.50
N SER A 16 -10.40 20.10 7.83
CA SER A 16 -10.02 19.87 6.44
C SER A 16 -8.88 18.83 6.33
N ARG A 17 -8.72 18.22 5.13
CA ARG A 17 -7.57 17.33 4.84
C ARG A 17 -6.24 18.06 5.02
N ARG A 18 -6.18 19.38 4.76
CA ARG A 18 -4.99 20.20 4.94
C ARG A 18 -4.61 20.35 6.41
N ASP A 19 -5.59 20.56 7.28
CA ASP A 19 -5.35 20.67 8.73
C ASP A 19 -4.84 19.37 9.31
N LEU A 20 -5.43 18.23 8.90
CA LEU A 20 -4.96 16.90 9.26
C LEU A 20 -3.52 16.66 8.82
N LEU A 21 -3.18 17.05 7.59
CA LEU A 21 -1.82 16.92 7.06
C LEU A 21 -0.82 17.75 7.87
N GLN A 22 -1.16 18.99 8.25
CA GLN A 22 -0.30 19.84 9.09
C GLN A 22 -0.09 19.25 10.48
N LYS A 23 -1.13 18.65 11.08
CA LYS A 23 -1.01 17.95 12.37
C LYS A 23 -0.07 16.77 12.26
N ASN A 24 -0.29 15.92 11.26
CA ASN A 24 0.53 14.73 11.04
C ASN A 24 1.98 15.10 10.69
N TYR A 25 2.23 16.19 9.96
CA TYR A 25 3.58 16.69 9.73
C TYR A 25 4.32 16.98 11.04
N LYS A 26 3.67 17.65 12.01
CA LYS A 26 4.27 17.93 13.32
C LYS A 26 4.57 16.65 14.10
N VAL A 27 3.63 15.68 14.09
CA VAL A 27 3.83 14.36 14.72
C VAL A 27 5.02 13.64 14.07
N PHE A 28 5.08 13.61 12.75
CA PHE A 28 6.18 12.96 12.04
C PHE A 28 7.52 13.64 12.26
N SER A 29 7.55 14.98 12.28
CA SER A 29 8.77 15.73 12.59
C SER A 29 9.31 15.38 13.98
N SER A 30 8.44 15.26 14.98
CA SER A 30 8.83 14.87 16.34
C SER A 30 9.32 13.43 16.48
N ILE A 31 8.99 12.55 15.52
CA ILE A 31 9.43 11.15 15.49
C ILE A 31 10.70 11.01 14.65
N VAL A 32 10.69 11.53 13.43
CA VAL A 32 11.75 11.28 12.43
C VAL A 32 13.05 11.97 12.84
N GLN A 33 12.99 13.22 13.31
CA GLN A 33 14.20 13.96 13.64
C GLN A 33 15.05 13.34 14.77
N PRO A 34 14.47 12.90 15.92
CA PRO A 34 15.24 12.21 16.95
C PRO A 34 15.82 10.86 16.46
N ILE A 35 15.09 10.14 15.59
CA ILE A 35 15.59 8.88 15.03
C ILE A 35 16.83 9.13 14.17
N ILE A 36 16.81 10.16 13.33
CA ILE A 36 17.99 10.53 12.52
C ILE A 36 19.14 10.97 13.42
N ALA A 37 18.86 11.79 14.43
CA ALA A 37 19.87 12.28 15.37
C ALA A 37 20.54 11.14 16.18
N SER A 38 19.85 9.99 16.32
CA SER A 38 20.42 8.78 16.96
C SER A 38 21.43 8.02 16.09
N GLY A 39 21.66 8.45 14.84
CA GLY A 39 22.51 7.74 13.89
C GLY A 39 21.83 6.57 13.16
N PHE A 40 20.49 6.48 13.21
CA PHE A 40 19.74 5.46 12.46
C PHE A 40 20.08 5.50 10.97
N ASN A 41 20.37 4.33 10.40
CA ASN A 41 20.73 4.15 8.99
C ASN A 41 20.03 2.92 8.37
N GLY A 42 18.76 2.73 8.72
CA GLY A 42 17.93 1.61 8.23
C GLY A 42 16.90 2.03 7.19
N VAL A 43 15.74 1.41 7.25
CA VAL A 43 14.59 1.67 6.38
C VAL A 43 13.44 2.23 7.21
N PHE A 44 12.77 3.24 6.69
CA PHE A 44 11.48 3.70 7.22
C PHE A 44 10.33 3.01 6.48
N LEU A 45 9.40 2.42 7.22
CA LEU A 45 8.14 1.88 6.71
C LEU A 45 6.97 2.69 7.28
N VAL A 46 6.22 3.34 6.40
CA VAL A 46 5.13 4.26 6.77
C VAL A 46 3.77 3.60 6.52
N ALA A 47 2.88 3.66 7.51
CA ALA A 47 1.51 3.12 7.42
C ALA A 47 0.42 4.17 7.69
N THR A 48 0.78 5.38 8.04
CA THR A 48 -0.16 6.44 8.41
C THR A 48 -0.77 7.10 7.18
N ASN A 49 -2.10 7.17 7.15
CA ASN A 49 -2.83 7.85 6.08
C ASN A 49 -2.80 9.40 6.19
N PRO A 50 -2.79 10.09 5.05
CA PRO A 50 -2.70 9.59 3.67
C PRO A 50 -1.29 9.06 3.36
N VAL A 51 -1.16 7.74 3.13
CA VAL A 51 0.13 7.03 3.20
C VAL A 51 1.16 7.55 2.19
N ASP A 52 0.74 7.84 0.96
CA ASP A 52 1.65 8.31 -0.09
C ASP A 52 2.27 9.67 0.28
N ILE A 53 1.43 10.60 0.76
CA ILE A 53 1.86 11.93 1.22
C ILE A 53 2.73 11.82 2.48
N MET A 54 2.34 10.98 3.44
CA MET A 54 3.10 10.84 4.68
C MET A 54 4.45 10.13 4.44
N THR A 55 4.54 9.25 3.46
CA THR A 55 5.81 8.69 2.99
C THR A 55 6.71 9.76 2.38
N GLN A 56 6.15 10.67 1.56
CA GLN A 56 6.87 11.83 1.03
C GLN A 56 7.35 12.75 2.15
N VAL A 57 6.55 12.95 3.20
CA VAL A 57 6.94 13.74 4.38
C VAL A 57 8.15 13.12 5.08
N VAL A 58 8.15 11.80 5.32
CA VAL A 58 9.30 11.11 5.92
C VAL A 58 10.54 11.22 5.03
N TYR A 59 10.41 11.07 3.73
CA TYR A 59 11.50 11.26 2.78
C TYR A 59 12.10 12.65 2.89
N THR A 60 11.26 13.70 2.92
CA THR A 60 11.70 15.10 3.01
C THR A 60 12.34 15.40 4.37
N LEU A 61 11.76 14.91 5.48
CA LEU A 61 12.26 15.13 6.83
C LEU A 61 13.57 14.38 7.10
N SER A 62 13.69 13.17 6.55
CA SER A 62 14.83 12.30 6.85
C SER A 62 16.06 12.61 6.00
N GLY A 63 15.88 13.10 4.78
CA GLY A 63 16.96 13.20 3.80
C GLY A 63 17.53 11.86 3.36
N PHE A 64 16.85 10.75 3.68
CA PHE A 64 17.28 9.41 3.31
C PHE A 64 17.15 9.18 1.80
N PRO A 65 17.92 8.24 1.24
CA PRO A 65 17.70 7.77 -0.12
C PRO A 65 16.26 7.27 -0.30
N ALA A 66 15.61 7.61 -1.41
CA ALA A 66 14.20 7.33 -1.64
C ALA A 66 13.85 5.83 -1.52
N ASN A 67 14.77 4.93 -1.88
CA ASN A 67 14.57 3.49 -1.74
C ASN A 67 14.49 3.03 -0.27
N ARG A 68 14.96 3.81 0.70
CA ARG A 68 14.92 3.49 2.14
C ARG A 68 13.72 4.11 2.86
N VAL A 69 12.84 4.77 2.14
CA VAL A 69 11.57 5.29 2.68
C VAL A 69 10.44 4.65 1.89
N VAL A 70 9.65 3.83 2.55
CA VAL A 70 8.65 2.97 1.93
C VAL A 70 7.33 3.18 2.63
N GLY A 71 6.25 3.39 1.88
CA GLY A 71 4.90 3.37 2.44
C GLY A 71 4.23 2.01 2.22
N SER A 72 3.28 1.65 3.08
CA SER A 72 2.49 0.42 2.90
C SER A 72 1.70 0.40 1.58
N GLY A 73 1.43 1.57 1.01
CA GLY A 73 0.77 1.75 -0.27
C GLY A 73 -0.55 0.99 -0.37
N THR A 74 -0.79 0.39 -1.51
CA THR A 74 -1.96 -0.44 -1.83
C THR A 74 -1.74 -1.93 -1.56
N SER A 75 -0.79 -2.29 -0.69
CA SER A 75 -0.49 -3.70 -0.37
C SER A 75 -1.67 -4.41 0.29
N LEU A 76 -2.44 -3.72 1.15
CA LEU A 76 -3.63 -4.27 1.79
C LEU A 76 -4.76 -4.46 0.77
N ASP A 77 -4.97 -3.50 -0.10
CA ASP A 77 -6.01 -3.53 -1.12
C ASP A 77 -5.71 -4.63 -2.15
N SER A 78 -4.45 -4.81 -2.53
CA SER A 78 -4.00 -5.93 -3.36
C SER A 78 -4.20 -7.29 -2.69
N ALA A 79 -4.04 -7.37 -1.37
CA ALA A 79 -4.32 -8.61 -0.64
C ALA A 79 -5.82 -8.92 -0.61
N ARG A 80 -6.67 -7.91 -0.41
CA ARG A 80 -8.14 -8.03 -0.48
C ARG A 80 -8.60 -8.44 -1.87
N LEU A 81 -8.09 -7.77 -2.92
CA LEU A 81 -8.36 -8.09 -4.31
C LEU A 81 -8.08 -9.57 -4.59
N ARG A 82 -6.88 -10.04 -4.23
CA ARG A 82 -6.50 -11.44 -4.43
C ARG A 82 -7.38 -12.42 -3.67
N HIS A 83 -7.81 -12.07 -2.47
CA HIS A 83 -8.75 -12.88 -1.70
C HIS A 83 -10.12 -12.97 -2.39
N MET A 84 -10.72 -11.85 -2.78
CA MET A 84 -12.03 -11.83 -3.45
C MET A 84 -11.98 -12.55 -4.80
N MET A 85 -10.93 -12.33 -5.59
CA MET A 85 -10.74 -13.08 -6.84
C MET A 85 -10.52 -14.58 -6.60
N SER A 86 -9.82 -14.95 -5.55
CA SER A 86 -9.60 -16.36 -5.20
C SER A 86 -10.90 -17.09 -4.86
N ASP A 87 -11.79 -16.41 -4.16
CA ASP A 87 -13.13 -16.94 -3.85
C ASP A 87 -13.98 -17.08 -5.12
N TYR A 88 -13.94 -16.08 -6.01
CA TYR A 88 -14.65 -16.10 -7.29
C TYR A 88 -14.18 -17.24 -8.20
N PHE A 89 -12.87 -17.47 -8.30
CA PHE A 89 -12.29 -18.54 -9.16
C PHE A 89 -12.10 -19.88 -8.43
N HIS A 90 -12.46 -19.98 -7.15
CA HIS A 90 -12.26 -21.17 -6.31
C HIS A 90 -10.82 -21.69 -6.32
N VAL A 91 -9.85 -20.78 -6.20
CA VAL A 91 -8.42 -21.08 -6.15
C VAL A 91 -7.78 -20.52 -4.88
N ASN A 92 -6.58 -20.98 -4.53
CA ASN A 92 -5.85 -20.37 -3.44
C ASN A 92 -5.41 -18.94 -3.80
N PRO A 93 -5.50 -17.94 -2.89
CA PRO A 93 -5.08 -16.56 -3.16
C PRO A 93 -3.62 -16.42 -3.66
N ARG A 94 -2.76 -17.38 -3.36
CA ARG A 94 -1.37 -17.41 -3.86
C ARG A 94 -1.26 -17.63 -5.36
N ASN A 95 -2.32 -18.15 -5.98
CA ASN A 95 -2.38 -18.38 -7.43
C ASN A 95 -3.02 -17.20 -8.18
N VAL A 96 -3.39 -16.14 -7.48
CA VAL A 96 -3.92 -14.92 -8.09
C VAL A 96 -2.81 -13.87 -8.14
N HIS A 97 -2.46 -13.45 -9.35
CA HIS A 97 -1.47 -12.41 -9.61
C HIS A 97 -2.19 -11.16 -10.12
N ALA A 98 -2.78 -10.42 -9.19
CA ALA A 98 -3.47 -9.18 -9.45
C ALA A 98 -3.08 -8.15 -8.39
N TYR A 99 -3.05 -6.89 -8.79
CA TYR A 99 -2.57 -5.78 -7.95
C TYR A 99 -3.54 -4.61 -8.02
N VAL A 100 -3.70 -3.93 -6.89
CA VAL A 100 -4.25 -2.58 -6.83
C VAL A 100 -3.08 -1.61 -6.87
N ILE A 101 -3.11 -0.61 -7.73
CA ILE A 101 -2.07 0.40 -7.86
C ILE A 101 -2.66 1.81 -7.83
N GLY A 102 -1.80 2.82 -7.73
CA GLY A 102 -2.22 4.22 -7.64
C GLY A 102 -2.18 4.75 -6.21
N GLU A 103 -2.83 5.87 -5.97
CA GLU A 103 -3.01 6.43 -4.63
C GLU A 103 -3.84 5.48 -3.77
N HIS A 104 -3.37 5.19 -2.54
CA HIS A 104 -4.19 4.42 -1.60
C HIS A 104 -5.40 5.24 -1.16
N GLY A 105 -6.58 4.93 -1.72
CA GLY A 105 -7.83 5.65 -1.50
C GLY A 105 -8.80 5.50 -2.68
N ASP A 106 -9.65 6.51 -2.86
CA ASP A 106 -10.74 6.43 -3.84
C ASP A 106 -10.27 6.39 -5.31
N SER A 107 -9.06 6.86 -5.61
CA SER A 107 -8.48 6.88 -6.95
C SER A 107 -7.63 5.67 -7.32
N GLU A 108 -7.49 4.69 -6.40
CA GLU A 108 -6.81 3.43 -6.70
C GLU A 108 -7.53 2.63 -7.81
N PHE A 109 -6.78 1.85 -8.56
CA PHE A 109 -7.35 1.04 -9.65
C PHE A 109 -6.61 -0.30 -9.83
N VAL A 110 -7.27 -1.21 -10.55
CA VAL A 110 -6.72 -2.52 -10.90
C VAL A 110 -6.36 -2.55 -12.37
N PRO A 111 -5.10 -2.77 -12.75
CA PRO A 111 -4.68 -2.99 -14.14
C PRO A 111 -5.08 -4.39 -14.59
N TRP A 112 -6.34 -4.60 -14.94
CA TRP A 112 -6.92 -5.91 -15.27
C TRP A 112 -6.19 -6.65 -16.38
N SER A 113 -5.64 -5.92 -17.36
CA SER A 113 -4.84 -6.50 -18.45
C SER A 113 -3.57 -7.22 -18.00
N GLN A 114 -3.16 -7.00 -16.75
CA GLN A 114 -1.99 -7.63 -16.12
C GLN A 114 -2.39 -8.69 -15.08
N ALA A 115 -3.69 -8.94 -14.91
CA ALA A 115 -4.17 -9.92 -13.94
C ALA A 115 -4.08 -11.34 -14.49
N LEU A 116 -3.52 -12.25 -13.68
CA LEU A 116 -3.38 -13.66 -14.02
C LEU A 116 -3.99 -14.53 -12.92
N ILE A 117 -4.61 -15.64 -13.33
CA ILE A 117 -4.95 -16.74 -12.44
C ILE A 117 -3.98 -17.89 -12.74
N SER A 118 -3.06 -18.16 -11.82
CA SER A 118 -1.88 -18.98 -12.10
C SER A 118 -1.07 -18.37 -13.25
N VAL A 119 -0.99 -19.03 -14.39
CA VAL A 119 -0.27 -18.58 -15.59
C VAL A 119 -1.19 -18.08 -16.71
N LYS A 120 -2.51 -18.11 -16.50
CA LYS A 120 -3.48 -17.72 -17.52
C LYS A 120 -3.91 -16.26 -17.35
N PRO A 121 -3.89 -15.45 -18.42
CA PRO A 121 -4.51 -14.15 -18.40
C PRO A 121 -5.96 -14.19 -17.98
N LEU A 122 -6.42 -13.15 -17.29
CA LEU A 122 -7.80 -13.04 -16.81
C LEU A 122 -8.80 -13.17 -17.98
N ASP A 123 -8.49 -12.58 -19.13
CA ASP A 123 -9.35 -12.62 -20.32
C ASP A 123 -9.62 -14.04 -20.86
N ASP A 124 -8.75 -15.00 -20.61
CA ASP A 124 -8.94 -16.40 -21.03
C ASP A 124 -10.14 -17.08 -20.34
N PHE A 125 -10.61 -16.48 -19.23
CA PHE A 125 -11.75 -17.02 -18.49
C PHE A 125 -13.10 -16.49 -18.96
N LYS A 126 -13.16 -15.57 -19.92
CA LYS A 126 -14.42 -14.97 -20.43
C LYS A 126 -15.38 -15.99 -21.03
N THR A 127 -14.86 -17.07 -21.61
CA THR A 127 -15.68 -18.14 -22.17
C THR A 127 -16.42 -18.96 -21.11
N THR A 128 -15.80 -19.14 -19.94
CA THR A 128 -16.37 -19.91 -18.82
C THR A 128 -17.09 -19.04 -17.79
N HIS A 129 -16.83 -17.73 -17.81
CA HIS A 129 -17.41 -16.74 -16.92
C HIS A 129 -17.95 -15.56 -17.75
N PRO A 130 -19.14 -15.68 -18.33
CA PRO A 130 -19.67 -14.67 -19.25
C PRO A 130 -19.83 -13.26 -18.64
N ALA A 131 -20.03 -13.15 -17.32
CA ALA A 131 -20.15 -11.89 -16.58
C ALA A 131 -18.81 -11.37 -16.04
N LEU A 132 -17.67 -11.94 -16.43
CA LEU A 132 -16.36 -11.68 -15.84
C LEU A 132 -16.04 -10.19 -15.73
N ASP A 133 -16.25 -9.41 -16.78
CA ASP A 133 -15.89 -7.98 -16.78
C ASP A 133 -16.71 -7.17 -15.77
N GLU A 134 -17.98 -7.50 -15.57
CA GLU A 134 -18.85 -6.87 -14.59
C GLU A 134 -18.52 -7.32 -13.16
N ASP A 135 -18.28 -8.62 -12.99
CA ASP A 135 -17.91 -9.18 -11.69
C ASP A 135 -16.57 -8.63 -11.21
N MET A 136 -15.59 -8.45 -12.09
CA MET A 136 -14.30 -7.85 -11.75
C MET A 136 -14.43 -6.36 -11.40
N LYS A 137 -15.31 -5.61 -12.06
CA LYS A 137 -15.63 -4.23 -11.66
C LYS A 137 -16.25 -4.19 -10.28
N GLN A 138 -17.19 -5.09 -9.99
CA GLN A 138 -17.81 -5.17 -8.66
C GLN A 138 -16.78 -5.52 -7.58
N ILE A 139 -15.89 -6.49 -7.82
CA ILE A 139 -14.81 -6.84 -6.91
C ILE A 139 -13.91 -5.62 -6.63
N ALA A 140 -13.58 -4.80 -7.64
CA ALA A 140 -12.78 -3.59 -7.42
C ALA A 140 -13.51 -2.58 -6.51
N VAL A 141 -14.82 -2.44 -6.65
CA VAL A 141 -15.64 -1.61 -5.75
C VAL A 141 -15.62 -2.19 -4.33
N ASP A 142 -15.84 -3.48 -4.18
CA ASP A 142 -15.88 -4.16 -2.88
C ASP A 142 -14.54 -4.06 -2.13
N VAL A 143 -13.41 -4.09 -2.85
CA VAL A 143 -12.07 -3.86 -2.29
C VAL A 143 -12.00 -2.48 -1.62
N LYS A 144 -12.41 -1.42 -2.33
CA LYS A 144 -12.42 -0.04 -1.80
C LYS A 144 -13.37 0.09 -0.60
N GLU A 145 -14.56 -0.48 -0.70
CA GLU A 145 -15.59 -0.40 0.34
C GLU A 145 -15.27 -1.22 1.59
N SER A 146 -14.39 -2.21 1.49
CA SER A 146 -14.01 -3.08 2.62
C SER A 146 -13.51 -2.28 3.83
N ALA A 147 -12.76 -1.19 3.63
CA ALA A 147 -12.28 -0.36 4.72
C ALA A 147 -13.43 0.36 5.42
N TYR A 148 -14.36 0.92 4.65
CA TYR A 148 -15.52 1.63 5.19
C TYR A 148 -16.45 0.70 5.98
N ALA A 149 -16.69 -0.52 5.48
CA ALA A 149 -17.47 -1.54 6.17
C ALA A 149 -16.85 -1.90 7.53
N ILE A 150 -15.53 -2.10 7.59
CA ILE A 150 -14.80 -2.40 8.82
C ILE A 150 -14.85 -1.21 9.80
N ILE A 151 -14.64 0.02 9.31
CA ILE A 151 -14.70 1.23 10.15
C ILE A 151 -16.11 1.43 10.71
N LYS A 152 -17.13 1.20 9.90
CA LYS A 152 -18.54 1.28 10.37
C LYS A 152 -18.81 0.29 11.49
N ALA A 153 -18.30 -0.93 11.40
CA ALA A 153 -18.51 -1.99 12.37
C ALA A 153 -17.64 -1.86 13.63
N LYS A 154 -16.36 -1.48 13.48
CA LYS A 154 -15.35 -1.54 14.55
C LYS A 154 -14.73 -0.18 14.90
N LYS A 155 -15.15 0.91 14.27
CA LYS A 155 -14.65 2.28 14.43
C LYS A 155 -13.24 2.53 13.88
N ALA A 156 -12.46 1.47 13.59
CA ALA A 156 -11.13 1.56 12.98
C ALA A 156 -10.73 0.25 12.30
N THR A 157 -9.62 0.26 11.55
CA THR A 157 -9.01 -0.93 10.94
C THR A 157 -7.65 -1.17 11.58
N TYR A 158 -7.36 -2.42 11.98
CA TYR A 158 -6.10 -2.78 12.65
C TYR A 158 -5.47 -4.03 12.08
N TYR A 159 -6.21 -5.13 12.01
CA TYR A 159 -5.65 -6.45 11.76
C TYR A 159 -5.11 -6.61 10.35
N GLY A 160 -5.83 -6.14 9.34
CA GLY A 160 -5.40 -6.22 7.94
C GLY A 160 -4.08 -5.47 7.71
N ILE A 161 -4.02 -4.21 8.15
CA ILE A 161 -2.78 -3.42 8.01
C ILE A 161 -1.66 -3.98 8.88
N GLY A 162 -1.96 -4.49 10.07
CA GLY A 162 -0.97 -5.16 10.93
C GLY A 162 -0.31 -6.36 10.24
N MET A 163 -1.10 -7.18 9.55
CA MET A 163 -0.57 -8.31 8.76
C MET A 163 0.27 -7.85 7.56
N VAL A 164 -0.12 -6.78 6.87
CA VAL A 164 0.68 -6.19 5.79
C VAL A 164 2.02 -5.70 6.31
N LEU A 165 2.01 -4.95 7.42
CA LEU A 165 3.24 -4.46 8.04
C LEU A 165 4.15 -5.60 8.50
N ALA A 166 3.61 -6.67 9.07
CA ALA A 166 4.37 -7.85 9.43
C ALA A 166 5.02 -8.51 8.20
N ARG A 167 4.31 -8.59 7.07
CA ARG A 167 4.84 -9.14 5.82
C ARG A 167 5.92 -8.26 5.20
N LEU A 168 5.71 -6.94 5.14
CA LEU A 168 6.71 -5.98 4.65
C LEU A 168 7.96 -5.97 5.56
N THR A 169 7.75 -5.95 6.88
CA THR A 169 8.85 -6.05 7.88
C THR A 169 9.68 -7.31 7.65
N ARG A 170 9.03 -8.45 7.47
CA ARG A 170 9.70 -9.71 7.19
C ARG A 170 10.50 -9.63 5.90
N ALA A 171 9.92 -9.12 4.82
CA ALA A 171 10.60 -8.99 3.52
C ALA A 171 11.87 -8.12 3.62
N ILE A 172 11.81 -7.04 4.41
CA ILE A 172 12.96 -6.17 4.65
C ILE A 172 14.02 -6.87 5.52
N LEU A 173 13.62 -7.40 6.66
CA LEU A 173 14.57 -7.96 7.64
C LEU A 173 15.24 -9.25 7.14
N PHE A 174 14.52 -10.08 6.37
CA PHE A 174 15.03 -11.36 5.85
C PHE A 174 15.49 -11.29 4.40
N ASP A 175 15.55 -10.10 3.80
CA ASP A 175 16.05 -9.87 2.43
C ASP A 175 15.32 -10.72 1.37
N GLU A 176 13.98 -10.81 1.48
CA GLU A 176 13.20 -11.77 0.70
C GLU A 176 13.13 -11.46 -0.80
N ASN A 177 13.39 -10.20 -1.24
CA ASN A 177 13.19 -9.75 -2.61
C ASN A 177 11.77 -10.01 -3.13
N SER A 178 10.79 -9.83 -2.26
CA SER A 178 9.38 -10.05 -2.56
C SER A 178 8.74 -8.83 -3.22
N ILE A 179 7.78 -9.05 -4.12
CA ILE A 179 7.03 -7.97 -4.78
C ILE A 179 5.79 -7.62 -3.95
N PHE A 180 5.65 -6.33 -3.64
CA PHE A 180 4.47 -5.74 -3.01
C PHE A 180 4.08 -4.45 -3.72
N THR A 181 2.81 -4.07 -3.65
CA THR A 181 2.34 -2.76 -4.10
C THR A 181 2.51 -1.75 -2.98
N VAL A 182 3.72 -1.23 -2.87
CA VAL A 182 4.13 -0.27 -1.84
C VAL A 182 4.12 1.15 -2.38
N SER A 183 3.96 2.12 -1.50
CA SER A 183 4.19 3.51 -1.84
C SER A 183 5.70 3.72 -2.04
N ALA A 184 6.10 3.85 -3.31
CA ALA A 184 7.48 3.98 -3.76
C ALA A 184 7.68 5.28 -4.53
N TYR A 185 8.90 5.84 -4.48
CA TYR A 185 9.25 7.08 -5.17
C TYR A 185 9.47 6.84 -6.66
N LEU A 186 8.68 7.51 -7.50
CA LEU A 186 8.81 7.41 -8.95
C LEU A 186 9.89 8.33 -9.50
N LYS A 187 10.75 7.78 -10.37
CA LYS A 187 11.85 8.47 -11.05
C LYS A 187 11.64 8.60 -12.56
N GLY A 188 10.46 8.26 -13.04
CA GLY A 188 10.08 8.27 -14.47
C GLY A 188 9.14 7.14 -14.85
N GLU A 189 8.98 6.16 -13.97
CA GLU A 189 8.05 5.05 -14.14
C GLU A 189 6.63 5.61 -14.30
N TYR A 190 5.82 5.00 -15.17
CA TYR A 190 4.47 5.44 -15.53
C TYR A 190 4.39 6.90 -16.01
N GLY A 191 5.53 7.48 -16.49
CA GLY A 191 5.61 8.89 -16.89
C GLY A 191 5.58 9.88 -15.73
N GLN A 192 5.65 9.42 -14.47
CA GLN A 192 5.58 10.25 -13.27
C GLN A 192 6.95 10.38 -12.59
N ARG A 193 7.20 11.52 -11.96
CA ARG A 193 8.46 11.80 -11.24
C ARG A 193 8.19 12.58 -9.97
N GLY A 194 8.99 12.33 -8.94
CA GLY A 194 9.01 13.17 -7.75
C GLY A 194 7.84 12.92 -6.77
N ILE A 195 7.14 11.81 -6.91
CA ILE A 195 6.01 11.44 -6.06
C ILE A 195 6.18 10.04 -5.49
N TYR A 196 5.61 9.81 -4.34
CA TYR A 196 5.35 8.49 -3.77
C TYR A 196 3.93 8.05 -4.13
N ILE A 197 3.79 6.82 -4.61
CA ILE A 197 2.48 6.25 -4.98
C ILE A 197 2.56 4.72 -4.96
N GLY A 198 1.42 4.05 -4.76
CA GLY A 198 1.32 2.59 -4.72
C GLY A 198 1.62 1.95 -6.08
N VAL A 199 2.75 1.24 -6.16
CA VAL A 199 3.18 0.51 -7.36
C VAL A 199 3.83 -0.82 -6.98
N PRO A 200 3.80 -1.85 -7.85
CA PRO A 200 4.56 -3.07 -7.64
C PRO A 200 6.06 -2.76 -7.60
N ALA A 201 6.70 -3.15 -6.53
CA ALA A 201 8.15 -2.97 -6.35
C ALA A 201 8.75 -4.13 -5.57
N VAL A 202 10.02 -4.41 -5.81
CA VAL A 202 10.77 -5.41 -5.07
C VAL A 202 11.19 -4.84 -3.73
N VAL A 203 10.77 -5.48 -2.64
CA VAL A 203 11.08 -5.09 -1.26
C VAL A 203 12.11 -6.05 -0.69
N ASN A 204 13.20 -5.50 -0.17
CA ASN A 204 14.29 -6.24 0.45
C ASN A 204 14.96 -5.42 1.57
N ARG A 205 16.10 -5.90 2.11
CA ARG A 205 16.83 -5.22 3.21
C ARG A 205 17.29 -3.81 2.90
N ASN A 206 17.42 -3.45 1.62
CA ASN A 206 17.82 -2.11 1.20
C ASN A 206 16.61 -1.19 0.94
N GLY A 207 15.40 -1.66 1.26
CA GLY A 207 14.15 -0.98 0.99
C GLY A 207 13.53 -1.42 -0.34
N VAL A 208 13.26 -0.47 -1.23
CA VAL A 208 12.54 -0.67 -2.51
C VAL A 208 13.48 -0.58 -3.71
N ARG A 209 13.26 -1.46 -4.66
CA ARG A 209 13.94 -1.45 -5.96
C ARG A 209 12.93 -1.62 -7.09
#